data_f3538b5ddbbfba18e0395d57a48c6261
#
_entry.id   f3538b5ddbbfba18e0395d57a48c6261
#
_cell.length_a   1.000
_cell.length_b   1.000
_cell.length_c   1.000
_cell.angle_alpha   90.00
_cell.angle_beta   90.00
_cell.angle_gamma   90.00
#
_symmetry.space_group_name_H-M   'P 1'
#
loop_
_entity.id
_entity.type
_entity.pdbx_description
1 polymer ?
#
loop_
_entity_poly.entity_id
_entity_poly.type
_entity_poly.pdbx_seq_one_letter_code
_entity_poly.pdbx_strand_id
1 'polypeptide(L)'
;MGSSKIYVFFCLSLVIFSFLIRLIGWDDPYFGFHLDRKLSTLQSIESYAHKGVDFLKFQVYWVSNGWQKYPLIELPIYQALSAWSSTFTKTVLSASRSVNLCFAFLTLLVVFQIAATQFCRKTAAYAALFFAFAPLNLMYQSATLPDISSVFFMSLAYWVLAKYLKGTQSKILVFIFLLAGS
;
A
#
# COMPACT_ATOMS: atom_id res chain seq x y z
N MET A 1 -12.96 30.48 16.04
CA MET A 1 -12.42 30.04 14.73
C MET A 1 -10.93 29.64 14.76
N GLY A 2 -10.10 30.07 15.72
CA GLY A 2 -8.66 29.73 15.76
C GLY A 2 -8.33 28.28 16.14
N SER A 3 -9.06 27.69 17.09
CA SER A 3 -8.76 26.35 17.62
C SER A 3 -8.86 25.22 16.58
N SER A 4 -9.82 25.30 15.65
CA SER A 4 -9.99 24.27 14.60
C SER A 4 -8.82 24.22 13.61
N LYS A 5 -8.27 25.36 13.24
CA LYS A 5 -7.11 25.45 12.31
C LYS A 5 -5.84 24.91 12.95
N ILE A 6 -5.60 25.21 14.21
CA ILE A 6 -4.44 24.70 14.97
C ILE A 6 -4.50 23.18 15.08
N TYR A 7 -5.68 22.62 15.37
CA TYR A 7 -5.88 21.17 15.43
C TYR A 7 -5.59 20.47 14.09
N VAL A 8 -6.11 21.01 12.99
CA VAL A 8 -5.86 20.46 11.64
C VAL A 8 -4.37 20.51 11.29
N PHE A 9 -3.71 21.63 11.58
CA PHE A 9 -2.27 21.78 11.34
C PHE A 9 -1.47 20.76 12.15
N PHE A 10 -1.81 20.57 13.43
CA PHE A 10 -1.14 19.59 14.30
C PHE A 10 -1.32 18.17 13.79
N CYS A 11 -2.53 17.76 13.40
CA CYS A 11 -2.77 16.42 12.83
C CYS A 11 -2.00 16.22 11.53
N LEU A 12 -1.97 17.23 10.66
CA LEU A 12 -1.21 17.17 9.41
C LEU A 12 0.29 17.03 9.66
N SER A 13 0.83 17.78 10.61
CA SER A 13 2.25 17.69 11.00
C SER A 13 2.61 16.30 11.51
N LEU A 14 1.76 15.68 12.33
CA LEU A 14 1.97 14.32 12.81
C LEU A 14 1.93 13.29 11.69
N VAL A 15 1.01 13.44 10.73
CA VAL A 15 0.97 12.57 9.53
C VAL A 15 2.25 12.71 8.73
N ILE A 16 2.69 13.94 8.43
CA ILE A 16 3.96 14.19 7.72
C ILE A 16 5.12 13.56 8.49
N PHE A 17 5.20 13.77 9.80
CA PHE A 17 6.24 13.18 10.64
C PHE A 17 6.25 11.66 10.59
N SER A 18 5.07 11.01 10.59
CA SER A 18 4.98 9.56 10.44
C SER A 18 5.53 9.06 9.10
N PHE A 19 5.39 9.84 8.02
CA PHE A 19 5.98 9.51 6.72
C PHE A 19 7.50 9.74 6.70
N LEU A 20 8.00 10.77 7.37
CA LEU A 20 9.44 11.01 7.50
C LEU A 20 10.15 9.88 8.26
N ILE A 21 9.53 9.33 9.31
CA ILE A 21 10.08 8.16 10.02
C ILE A 21 10.29 6.97 9.07
N ARG A 22 9.43 6.78 8.06
CA ARG A 22 9.53 5.69 7.09
C ARG A 22 10.69 5.84 6.10
N LEU A 23 11.28 7.01 6.02
CA LEU A 23 12.49 7.26 5.23
C LEU A 23 13.76 6.85 5.97
N ILE A 24 13.68 6.62 7.29
CA ILE A 24 14.82 6.11 8.07
C ILE A 24 15.10 4.68 7.62
N GLY A 25 16.36 4.39 7.26
CA GLY A 25 16.76 3.09 6.75
C GLY A 25 16.26 2.79 5.32
N TRP A 26 15.96 3.83 4.52
CA TRP A 26 15.46 3.68 3.15
C TRP A 26 16.35 2.83 2.25
N ASP A 27 17.65 2.91 2.43
CA ASP A 27 18.64 2.16 1.65
C ASP A 27 19.16 0.93 2.39
N ASP A 28 18.67 0.65 3.62
CA ASP A 28 19.13 -0.49 4.40
C ASP A 28 18.79 -1.81 3.68
N PRO A 29 19.78 -2.74 3.62
CA PRO A 29 19.54 -4.03 3.01
C PRO A 29 18.51 -4.85 3.78
N TYR A 30 17.89 -5.76 3.11
CA TYR A 30 16.71 -6.61 3.37
C TYR A 30 16.63 -7.36 4.71
N PHE A 31 17.26 -6.91 5.80
CA PHE A 31 17.22 -7.61 7.07
C PHE A 31 15.82 -7.54 7.73
N GLY A 32 15.35 -8.66 8.24
CA GLY A 32 14.14 -8.75 9.04
C GLY A 32 13.15 -9.82 8.62
N PHE A 33 11.96 -9.74 9.17
CA PHE A 33 10.85 -10.68 8.96
C PHE A 33 10.55 -10.91 7.47
N HIS A 34 10.27 -12.18 7.11
CA HIS A 34 9.85 -12.61 5.77
C HIS A 34 10.88 -12.35 4.66
N LEU A 35 12.16 -12.60 4.92
CA LEU A 35 13.23 -12.38 3.94
C LEU A 35 12.94 -13.10 2.61
N ASP A 36 12.53 -14.37 2.65
CA ASP A 36 12.22 -15.16 1.45
C ASP A 36 11.11 -14.53 0.61
N ARG A 37 10.04 -14.05 1.26
CA ARG A 37 8.95 -13.39 0.58
C ARG A 37 9.35 -12.05 -0.02
N LYS A 38 10.20 -11.29 0.68
CA LYS A 38 10.76 -10.03 0.16
C LYS A 38 11.62 -10.27 -1.07
N LEU A 39 12.51 -11.26 -1.01
CA LEU A 39 13.39 -11.62 -2.12
C LEU A 39 12.59 -12.09 -3.33
N SER A 40 11.61 -12.96 -3.14
CA SER A 40 10.75 -13.44 -4.23
C SER A 40 9.92 -12.30 -4.86
N THR A 41 9.42 -11.36 -4.05
CA THR A 41 8.70 -10.17 -4.55
C THR A 41 9.63 -9.29 -5.39
N LEU A 42 10.85 -9.02 -4.92
CA LEU A 42 11.82 -8.21 -5.67
C LEU A 42 12.26 -8.87 -6.97
N GLN A 43 12.51 -10.18 -6.96
CA GLN A 43 12.82 -10.94 -8.19
C GLN A 43 11.69 -10.84 -9.21
N SER A 44 10.43 -10.87 -8.75
CA SER A 44 9.28 -10.70 -9.63
C SER A 44 9.23 -9.30 -10.22
N ILE A 45 9.50 -8.27 -9.41
CA ILE A 45 9.57 -6.88 -9.87
C ILE A 45 10.69 -6.72 -10.90
N GLU A 46 11.86 -7.27 -10.63
CA GLU A 46 13.00 -7.23 -11.54
C GLU A 46 12.72 -7.97 -12.85
N SER A 47 12.08 -9.14 -12.78
CA SER A 47 11.63 -9.85 -13.97
C SER A 47 10.66 -9.03 -14.81
N TYR A 48 9.70 -8.35 -14.20
CA TYR A 48 8.77 -7.48 -14.91
C TYR A 48 9.43 -6.24 -15.48
N ALA A 49 10.40 -5.66 -14.79
CA ALA A 49 11.16 -4.52 -15.29
C ALA A 49 11.96 -4.87 -16.56
N HIS A 50 12.51 -6.08 -16.64
CA HIS A 50 13.34 -6.52 -17.77
C HIS A 50 12.55 -7.18 -18.91
N LYS A 51 11.51 -7.97 -18.60
CA LYS A 51 10.79 -8.79 -19.58
C LYS A 51 9.42 -8.24 -19.95
N GLY A 52 8.98 -7.18 -19.29
CA GLY A 52 7.61 -6.68 -19.37
C GLY A 52 6.65 -7.39 -18.41
N VAL A 53 5.53 -6.73 -18.12
CA VAL A 53 4.52 -7.22 -17.19
C VAL A 53 3.64 -8.28 -17.87
N ASP A 54 3.65 -9.49 -17.34
CA ASP A 54 2.73 -10.56 -17.73
C ASP A 54 1.97 -11.02 -16.48
N PHE A 55 0.71 -10.63 -16.37
CA PHE A 55 -0.14 -10.95 -15.21
C PHE A 55 -0.45 -12.45 -15.06
N LEU A 56 -0.27 -13.24 -16.12
CA LEU A 56 -0.56 -14.67 -16.13
C LEU A 56 0.69 -15.54 -15.94
N LYS A 57 1.88 -14.94 -16.08
CA LYS A 57 3.17 -15.64 -15.99
C LYS A 57 4.03 -15.03 -14.91
N PHE A 58 3.63 -15.23 -13.67
CA PHE A 58 4.42 -14.85 -12.51
C PHE A 58 5.67 -15.75 -12.44
N GLN A 59 6.86 -15.17 -12.56
CA GLN A 59 8.12 -15.91 -12.51
C GLN A 59 8.92 -15.50 -11.27
N VAL A 60 9.21 -16.48 -10.44
CA VAL A 60 10.14 -16.33 -9.31
C VAL A 60 11.34 -17.26 -9.54
N TYR A 61 12.52 -16.73 -9.34
CA TYR A 61 13.76 -17.52 -9.42
C TYR A 61 14.02 -18.25 -8.10
N TRP A 62 14.10 -19.57 -8.14
CA TRP A 62 14.57 -20.36 -7.00
C TRP A 62 15.98 -20.88 -7.27
N VAL A 63 16.88 -20.62 -6.32
CA VAL A 63 18.33 -20.92 -6.44
C VAL A 63 18.62 -22.40 -6.70
N SER A 64 17.72 -23.31 -6.28
CA SER A 64 17.93 -24.74 -6.44
C SER A 64 17.52 -25.33 -7.80
N ASN A 65 16.59 -24.69 -8.52
CA ASN A 65 15.95 -25.34 -9.69
C ASN A 65 15.77 -24.42 -10.92
N GLY A 66 16.37 -23.25 -10.94
CA GLY A 66 16.20 -22.27 -12.02
C GLY A 66 14.86 -21.54 -11.95
N TRP A 67 14.46 -20.94 -13.08
CA TRP A 67 13.20 -20.21 -13.17
C TRP A 67 12.01 -21.15 -13.06
N GLN A 68 11.27 -21.07 -11.97
CA GLN A 68 10.02 -21.80 -11.81
C GLN A 68 8.84 -20.88 -12.04
N LYS A 69 7.84 -21.38 -12.79
CA LYS A 69 6.53 -20.74 -12.91
C LYS A 69 5.70 -21.13 -11.70
N TYR A 70 5.37 -20.15 -10.87
CA TYR A 70 4.43 -20.39 -9.77
C TYR A 70 3.01 -20.08 -10.18
N PRO A 71 2.03 -20.82 -9.64
CA PRO A 71 0.64 -20.42 -9.76
C PRO A 71 0.48 -19.02 -9.16
N LEU A 72 -0.40 -18.22 -9.76
CA LEU A 72 -0.70 -16.87 -9.32
C LEU A 72 -1.23 -16.94 -7.88
N ILE A 73 -0.42 -16.56 -6.90
CA ILE A 73 -0.80 -16.58 -5.48
C ILE A 73 -1.56 -15.29 -5.14
N GLU A 74 -1.22 -14.21 -5.83
CA GLU A 74 -1.80 -12.89 -5.63
C GLU A 74 -1.79 -12.12 -6.95
N LEU A 75 -2.73 -11.19 -7.11
CA LEU A 75 -2.76 -10.34 -8.30
C LEU A 75 -1.55 -9.40 -8.28
N PRO A 76 -0.66 -9.45 -9.27
CA PRO A 76 0.66 -8.80 -9.23
C PRO A 76 0.60 -7.28 -9.54
N ILE A 77 -0.43 -6.58 -9.06
CA ILE A 77 -0.58 -5.12 -9.25
C ILE A 77 0.59 -4.37 -8.61
N TYR A 78 0.94 -4.77 -7.38
CA TYR A 78 2.05 -4.15 -6.66
C TYR A 78 3.38 -4.33 -7.39
N GLN A 79 3.66 -5.54 -7.87
CA GLN A 79 4.88 -5.87 -8.59
C GLN A 79 4.96 -5.12 -9.92
N ALA A 80 3.83 -5.04 -10.65
CA ALA A 80 3.75 -4.31 -11.90
C ALA A 80 3.97 -2.80 -11.72
N LEU A 81 3.34 -2.20 -10.71
CA LEU A 81 3.54 -0.78 -10.38
C LEU A 81 4.98 -0.49 -9.92
N SER A 82 5.57 -1.41 -9.16
CA SER A 82 6.96 -1.29 -8.72
C SER A 82 7.93 -1.43 -9.89
N ALA A 83 7.69 -2.33 -10.82
CA ALA A 83 8.48 -2.47 -12.05
C ALA A 83 8.37 -1.21 -12.92
N TRP A 84 7.17 -0.64 -13.08
CA TRP A 84 7.01 0.63 -13.76
C TRP A 84 7.74 1.77 -13.02
N SER A 85 7.61 1.85 -11.71
CA SER A 85 8.29 2.86 -10.89
C SER A 85 9.83 2.75 -10.95
N SER A 86 10.38 1.55 -11.22
CA SER A 86 11.83 1.35 -11.34
C SER A 86 12.46 2.09 -12.52
N THR A 87 11.67 2.51 -13.49
CA THR A 87 12.15 3.37 -14.60
C THR A 87 12.54 4.77 -14.13
N PHE A 88 12.02 5.22 -12.99
CA PHE A 88 12.27 6.56 -12.42
C PHE A 88 13.16 6.53 -11.17
N THR A 89 13.48 5.35 -10.65
CA THR A 89 14.27 5.19 -9.42
C THR A 89 15.61 4.52 -9.72
N LYS A 90 16.56 4.67 -8.80
CA LYS A 90 17.91 4.09 -8.99
C LYS A 90 17.95 2.57 -8.83
N THR A 91 17.04 2.02 -8.03
CA THR A 91 17.03 0.59 -7.68
C THR A 91 15.60 0.07 -7.62
N VAL A 92 15.42 -1.23 -7.87
CA VAL A 92 14.15 -1.93 -7.71
C VAL A 92 13.65 -1.86 -6.26
N LEU A 93 14.56 -1.83 -5.30
CA LEU A 93 14.25 -1.66 -3.88
C LEU A 93 13.58 -0.30 -3.62
N SER A 94 14.19 0.78 -4.09
CA SER A 94 13.63 2.13 -3.92
C SER A 94 12.29 2.27 -4.65
N ALA A 95 12.14 1.64 -5.82
CA ALA A 95 10.87 1.60 -6.55
C ALA A 95 9.76 0.93 -5.73
N SER A 96 10.02 -0.27 -5.21
CA SER A 96 9.05 -1.03 -4.43
C SER A 96 8.63 -0.31 -3.15
N ARG A 97 9.59 0.30 -2.44
CA ARG A 97 9.32 1.11 -1.25
C ARG A 97 8.50 2.37 -1.56
N SER A 98 8.79 3.04 -2.67
CA SER A 98 8.02 4.21 -3.11
C SER A 98 6.56 3.86 -3.37
N VAL A 99 6.31 2.73 -4.05
CA VAL A 99 4.95 2.24 -4.29
C VAL A 99 4.25 1.89 -2.98
N ASN A 100 4.93 1.24 -2.03
CA ASN A 100 4.37 0.98 -0.71
C ASN A 100 4.02 2.26 0.05
N LEU A 101 4.86 3.28 0.01
CA LEU A 101 4.54 4.58 0.61
C LEU A 101 3.31 5.23 -0.03
N CYS A 102 3.18 5.14 -1.35
CA CYS A 102 1.97 5.63 -2.03
C CYS A 102 0.72 4.88 -1.56
N PHE A 103 0.76 3.55 -1.49
CA PHE A 103 -0.37 2.77 -0.97
C PHE A 103 -0.65 3.05 0.50
N ALA A 104 0.38 3.25 1.34
CA ALA A 104 0.23 3.65 2.73
C ALA A 104 -0.50 4.99 2.86
N PHE A 105 -0.13 5.97 2.05
CA PHE A 105 -0.79 7.29 2.03
C PHE A 105 -2.24 7.17 1.55
N LEU A 106 -2.49 6.43 0.48
CA LEU A 106 -3.84 6.21 -0.02
C LEU A 106 -4.70 5.47 1.01
N THR A 107 -4.16 4.46 1.68
CA THR A 107 -4.85 3.75 2.76
C THR A 107 -5.21 4.68 3.91
N LEU A 108 -4.28 5.56 4.31
CA LEU A 108 -4.53 6.57 5.35
C LEU A 108 -5.73 7.47 5.00
N LEU A 109 -5.79 7.93 3.73
CA LEU A 109 -6.92 8.73 3.25
C LEU A 109 -8.24 7.96 3.28
N VAL A 110 -8.22 6.69 2.88
CA VAL A 110 -9.40 5.83 2.90
C VAL A 110 -9.85 5.55 4.34
N VAL A 111 -8.94 5.25 5.27
CA VAL A 111 -9.23 5.06 6.70
C VAL A 111 -9.87 6.33 7.30
N PHE A 112 -9.32 7.50 6.98
CA PHE A 112 -9.94 8.78 7.37
C PHE A 112 -11.35 8.91 6.83
N GLN A 113 -11.58 8.60 5.55
CA GLN A 113 -12.90 8.69 4.92
C GLN A 113 -13.91 7.69 5.50
N ILE A 114 -13.47 6.46 5.79
CA ILE A 114 -14.31 5.45 6.46
C ILE A 114 -14.77 6.00 7.82
N ALA A 115 -13.84 6.46 8.65
CA ALA A 115 -14.15 6.97 9.98
C ALA A 115 -15.00 8.24 9.91
N ALA A 116 -14.76 9.14 8.95
CA ALA A 116 -15.56 10.34 8.74
C ALA A 116 -17.01 10.05 8.27
N THR A 117 -17.21 8.93 7.56
CA THR A 117 -18.56 8.51 7.15
C THR A 117 -19.34 7.84 8.27
N GLN A 118 -18.67 7.22 9.24
CA GLN A 118 -19.30 6.50 10.35
C GLN A 118 -19.44 7.37 11.61
N PHE A 119 -18.47 8.25 11.83
CA PHE A 119 -18.34 9.07 13.03
C PHE A 119 -18.15 10.55 12.68
N CYS A 120 -17.64 11.33 13.62
CA CYS A 120 -17.30 12.74 13.38
C CYS A 120 -15.85 12.89 12.84
N ARG A 121 -15.57 14.06 12.24
CA ARG A 121 -14.23 14.37 11.68
C ARG A 121 -13.09 14.28 12.71
N LYS A 122 -13.36 14.56 13.99
CA LYS A 122 -12.35 14.43 15.06
C LYS A 122 -11.95 12.96 15.25
N THR A 123 -12.93 12.07 15.34
CA THR A 123 -12.70 10.61 15.43
C THR A 123 -11.96 10.11 14.19
N ALA A 124 -12.29 10.60 13.00
CA ALA A 124 -11.59 10.26 11.78
C ALA A 124 -10.11 10.66 11.81
N ALA A 125 -9.79 11.84 12.34
CA ALA A 125 -8.40 12.28 12.49
C ALA A 125 -7.63 11.38 13.46
N TYR A 126 -8.23 11.00 14.60
CA TYR A 126 -7.58 10.04 15.52
C TYR A 126 -7.40 8.67 14.89
N ALA A 127 -8.39 8.14 14.17
CA ALA A 127 -8.27 6.87 13.47
C ALA A 127 -7.10 6.87 12.46
N ALA A 128 -6.97 7.95 11.68
CA ALA A 128 -5.87 8.14 10.76
C ALA A 128 -4.51 8.23 11.47
N LEU A 129 -4.42 8.93 12.61
CA LEU A 129 -3.21 9.00 13.41
C LEU A 129 -2.83 7.62 13.98
N PHE A 130 -3.77 6.89 14.57
CA PHE A 130 -3.51 5.53 15.05
C PHE A 130 -3.02 4.62 13.94
N PHE A 131 -3.65 4.69 12.76
CA PHE A 131 -3.19 3.94 11.60
C PHE A 131 -1.77 4.35 11.18
N ALA A 132 -1.49 5.66 11.13
CA ALA A 132 -0.19 6.18 10.72
C ALA A 132 0.96 5.74 11.63
N PHE A 133 0.73 5.61 12.92
CA PHE A 133 1.73 5.27 13.93
C PHE A 133 1.66 3.83 14.42
N ALA A 134 0.73 3.02 13.92
CA ALA A 134 0.66 1.61 14.30
C ALA A 134 2.00 0.91 13.97
N PRO A 135 2.66 0.24 14.96
CA PRO A 135 3.99 -0.35 14.75
C PRO A 135 4.03 -1.34 13.58
N LEU A 136 2.99 -2.13 13.43
CA LEU A 136 2.86 -3.08 12.34
C LEU A 136 2.82 -2.37 10.98
N ASN A 137 2.06 -1.28 10.86
CA ASN A 137 2.00 -0.49 9.63
C ASN A 137 3.35 0.17 9.32
N LEU A 138 4.05 0.71 10.32
CA LEU A 138 5.39 1.26 10.14
C LEU A 138 6.35 0.22 9.56
N MET A 139 6.30 -1.01 10.08
CA MET A 139 7.15 -2.11 9.64
C MET A 139 6.81 -2.59 8.22
N TYR A 140 5.52 -2.81 7.91
CA TYR A 140 5.11 -3.33 6.60
C TYR A 140 5.17 -2.29 5.48
N GLN A 141 4.97 -1.01 5.78
CA GLN A 141 5.04 0.06 4.78
C GLN A 141 6.46 0.35 4.30
N SER A 142 7.48 0.08 5.10
CA SER A 142 8.88 0.15 4.69
C SER A 142 9.39 -1.15 4.06
N ALA A 143 8.62 -2.25 4.18
CA ALA A 143 8.98 -3.54 3.60
C ALA A 143 8.67 -3.60 2.09
N THR A 144 9.38 -4.47 1.38
CA THR A 144 9.12 -4.74 -0.05
C THR A 144 8.11 -5.87 -0.20
N LEU A 145 6.90 -5.66 0.34
CA LEU A 145 5.83 -6.66 0.38
C LEU A 145 4.52 -6.04 -0.13
N PRO A 146 3.68 -6.81 -0.82
CA PRO A 146 2.40 -6.33 -1.36
C PRO A 146 1.30 -6.16 -0.31
N ASP A 147 1.58 -6.47 0.98
CA ASP A 147 0.57 -6.50 2.04
C ASP A 147 -0.16 -5.16 2.20
N ILE A 148 0.56 -4.03 2.10
CA ILE A 148 -0.07 -2.71 2.25
C ILE A 148 -0.98 -2.37 1.06
N SER A 149 -0.68 -2.84 -0.15
CA SER A 149 -1.56 -2.67 -1.30
C SER A 149 -2.85 -3.47 -1.12
N SER A 150 -2.78 -4.68 -0.56
CA SER A 150 -3.94 -5.49 -0.22
C SER A 150 -4.82 -4.80 0.84
N VAL A 151 -4.19 -4.23 1.88
CA VAL A 151 -4.92 -3.44 2.90
C VAL A 151 -5.60 -2.22 2.27
N PHE A 152 -4.96 -1.57 1.31
CA PHE A 152 -5.57 -0.46 0.57
C PHE A 152 -6.82 -0.89 -0.18
N PHE A 153 -6.75 -1.95 -1.00
CA PHE A 153 -7.90 -2.42 -1.78
C PHE A 153 -9.04 -2.92 -0.89
N MET A 154 -8.74 -3.65 0.17
CA MET A 154 -9.75 -4.07 1.16
C MET A 154 -10.43 -2.87 1.84
N SER A 155 -9.66 -1.87 2.26
CA SER A 155 -10.20 -0.66 2.88
C SER A 155 -11.04 0.14 1.90
N LEU A 156 -10.62 0.25 0.64
CA LEU A 156 -11.36 0.90 -0.43
C LEU A 156 -12.69 0.20 -0.69
N ALA A 157 -12.68 -1.13 -0.79
CA ALA A 157 -13.88 -1.94 -0.96
C ALA A 157 -14.88 -1.72 0.20
N TYR A 158 -14.37 -1.74 1.44
CA TYR A 158 -15.20 -1.46 2.62
C TYR A 158 -15.80 -0.04 2.60
N TRP A 159 -15.01 0.97 2.24
CA TRP A 159 -15.50 2.35 2.14
C TRP A 159 -16.59 2.50 1.09
N VAL A 160 -16.42 1.86 -0.08
CA VAL A 160 -17.42 1.85 -1.15
C VAL A 160 -18.70 1.18 -0.69
N LEU A 161 -18.59 0.01 -0.04
CA LEU A 161 -19.73 -0.70 0.52
C LEU A 161 -20.48 0.15 1.57
N ALA A 162 -19.74 0.78 2.49
CA ALA A 162 -20.33 1.63 3.53
C ALA A 162 -21.10 2.83 2.94
N LYS A 163 -20.62 3.42 1.86
CA LYS A 163 -21.32 4.47 1.12
C LYS A 163 -22.55 3.94 0.39
N TYR A 164 -22.45 2.77 -0.22
CA TYR A 164 -23.58 2.13 -0.88
C TYR A 164 -24.73 1.87 0.09
N LEU A 165 -24.43 1.27 1.25
CA LEU A 165 -25.44 0.97 2.28
C LEU A 165 -26.10 2.23 2.85
N LYS A 166 -25.43 3.39 2.82
CA LYS A 166 -26.00 4.68 3.23
C LYS A 166 -26.81 5.37 2.14
N GLY A 167 -27.05 4.73 1.00
CA GLY A 167 -27.85 5.27 -0.10
C GLY A 167 -27.16 6.39 -0.91
N THR A 168 -25.89 6.65 -0.67
CA THR A 168 -25.09 7.63 -1.42
C THR A 168 -24.56 6.97 -2.70
N GLN A 169 -25.42 6.68 -3.66
CA GLN A 169 -25.09 5.79 -4.76
C GLN A 169 -24.45 6.47 -5.95
N SER A 170 -23.33 5.87 -6.41
CA SER A 170 -22.94 5.88 -7.81
C SER A 170 -22.76 4.41 -8.25
N LYS A 171 -23.28 4.02 -9.41
CA LYS A 171 -23.07 2.70 -10.02
C LYS A 171 -21.57 2.39 -10.21
N ILE A 172 -20.77 3.43 -10.38
CA ILE A 172 -19.30 3.38 -10.46
C ILE A 172 -18.70 2.81 -9.15
N LEU A 173 -19.23 3.16 -7.98
CA LEU A 173 -18.75 2.66 -6.70
C LEU A 173 -18.96 1.14 -6.54
N VAL A 174 -20.09 0.62 -7.03
CA VAL A 174 -20.35 -0.83 -7.04
C VAL A 174 -19.35 -1.56 -7.94
N PHE A 175 -19.04 -0.97 -9.10
CA PHE A 175 -18.06 -1.54 -10.02
C PHE A 175 -16.64 -1.56 -9.39
N ILE A 176 -16.23 -0.48 -8.73
CA ILE A 176 -14.94 -0.43 -8.00
C ILE A 176 -14.91 -1.47 -6.89
N PHE A 177 -16.02 -1.68 -6.16
CA PHE A 177 -16.12 -2.72 -5.14
C PHE A 177 -15.90 -4.13 -5.72
N LEU A 178 -16.53 -4.43 -6.85
CA LEU A 178 -16.38 -5.73 -7.51
C LEU A 178 -14.95 -5.96 -7.99
N LEU A 179 -14.27 -4.93 -8.50
CA LEU A 179 -12.87 -5.02 -8.92
C LEU A 179 -11.89 -5.13 -7.75
N ALA A 180 -12.20 -4.54 -6.60
CA ALA A 180 -11.32 -4.58 -5.43
C ALA A 180 -11.47 -5.85 -4.60
N GLY A 181 -12.56 -6.60 -4.78
CA GLY A 181 -12.86 -7.84 -4.08
C GLY A 181 -12.56 -9.12 -4.87
N SER A 182 -12.15 -8.99 -6.14
CA SER A 182 -11.68 -10.08 -7.00
C SER A 182 -10.16 -10.26 -6.90
#